data_6939a8094a7c2bd9b026c2c5bd39446c
#
_entry.id   6939a8094a7c2bd9b026c2c5bd39446c
#
_cell.length_a   1.000
_cell.length_b   1.000
_cell.length_c   1.000
_cell.angle_alpha   90.00
_cell.angle_beta   90.00
_cell.angle_gamma   90.00
#
_symmetry.space_group_name_H-M   'P 1'
#
loop_
_entity.id
_entity.type
_entity.pdbx_description
1 polymer ?
#
loop_
_entity_poly.entity_id
_entity_poly.type
_entity_poly.pdbx_seq_one_letter_code
_entity_poly.pdbx_strand_id
1 'polypeptide(L)'
;MKGFAGVFVCLILLLTLTNGCNNVPGKGSRFGVPFIKNSFVSRYERSPDQVREAALKVLATQGQLTMNDTVNSQIAARVDNRDVVIHVQAIEAGITEVKTWVRNKWGGTDLNLAREIDKQIALQLPRYQTQIESGGM
;
A
#
# COMPACT_ATOMS: atom_id res chain seq x y z
N MET A 1 30.93 59.05 -7.90
CA MET A 1 30.74 57.96 -6.94
C MET A 1 29.28 57.71 -6.52
N LYS A 2 28.32 57.95 -7.40
CA LYS A 2 26.89 57.73 -7.06
C LYS A 2 26.20 56.58 -7.86
N GLY A 3 26.98 55.81 -8.59
CA GLY A 3 26.43 54.72 -9.43
C GLY A 3 26.61 53.31 -8.92
N PHE A 4 27.47 53.07 -7.97
CA PHE A 4 27.80 51.73 -7.50
C PHE A 4 26.84 51.13 -6.45
N ALA A 5 26.15 51.99 -5.70
CA ALA A 5 25.21 51.54 -4.67
C ALA A 5 23.94 50.93 -5.23
N GLY A 6 23.48 51.41 -6.39
CA GLY A 6 22.26 50.89 -7.03
C GLY A 6 22.40 49.48 -7.65
N VAL A 7 23.59 49.21 -8.19
CA VAL A 7 23.87 47.89 -8.79
C VAL A 7 24.00 46.78 -7.74
N PHE A 8 24.56 47.11 -6.56
CA PHE A 8 24.69 46.15 -5.47
C PHE A 8 23.36 45.79 -4.83
N VAL A 9 22.42 46.74 -4.73
CA VAL A 9 21.08 46.49 -4.18
C VAL A 9 20.27 45.61 -5.14
N CYS A 10 20.37 45.84 -6.47
CA CYS A 10 19.72 44.95 -7.45
C CYS A 10 20.28 43.52 -7.44
N LEU A 11 21.60 43.37 -7.26
CA LEU A 11 22.24 42.05 -7.22
C LEU A 11 21.82 41.24 -5.98
N ILE A 12 21.65 41.91 -4.86
CA ILE A 12 21.19 41.25 -3.61
C ILE A 12 19.70 40.88 -3.72
N LEU A 13 18.88 41.66 -4.41
CA LEU A 13 17.46 41.37 -4.60
C LEU A 13 17.24 40.20 -5.55
N LEU A 14 18.15 39.95 -6.52
CA LEU A 14 18.06 38.79 -7.40
C LEU A 14 18.44 37.46 -6.75
N LEU A 15 19.21 37.50 -5.67
CA LEU A 15 19.64 36.28 -4.94
C LEU A 15 18.60 35.74 -3.97
N THR A 16 17.53 36.46 -3.69
CA THR A 16 16.49 36.03 -2.75
C THR A 16 15.34 35.25 -3.41
N LEU A 17 15.34 35.10 -4.73
CA LEU A 17 14.26 34.41 -5.47
C LEU A 17 14.53 32.93 -5.75
N THR A 18 15.62 32.36 -5.26
CA THR A 18 15.96 30.93 -5.49
C THR A 18 15.63 30.01 -4.34
N ASN A 19 14.80 30.42 -3.37
CA ASN A 19 14.30 29.51 -2.33
C ASN A 19 13.04 28.77 -2.73
N GLY A 20 13.00 28.33 -3.97
CA GLY A 20 12.03 27.36 -4.41
C GLY A 20 12.53 25.92 -4.21
N CYS A 21 13.02 25.58 -3.03
CA CYS A 21 13.16 24.19 -2.66
C CYS A 21 11.76 23.61 -2.45
N ASN A 22 11.16 23.15 -3.52
CA ASN A 22 10.08 22.19 -3.44
C ASN A 22 10.65 20.89 -2.86
N ASN A 23 10.83 20.87 -1.57
CA ASN A 23 10.88 19.60 -0.84
C ASN A 23 9.52 18.96 -1.04
N VAL A 24 9.39 18.15 -2.09
CA VAL A 24 8.32 17.17 -2.17
C VAL A 24 8.63 16.12 -1.10
N PRO A 25 7.97 16.16 0.07
CA PRO A 25 8.14 15.12 1.06
C PRO A 25 7.49 13.86 0.50
N GLY A 26 8.28 12.85 0.19
CA GLY A 26 7.66 11.58 -0.10
C GLY A 26 8.28 10.71 -1.18
N LYS A 27 9.46 11.05 -1.69
CA LYS A 27 10.29 10.03 -2.33
C LYS A 27 11.32 9.51 -1.33
N GLY A 28 10.82 8.96 -0.22
CA GLY A 28 11.59 8.00 0.52
C GLY A 28 11.93 6.87 -0.46
N SER A 29 13.20 6.54 -0.60
CA SER A 29 13.68 5.33 -1.27
C SER A 29 12.90 4.14 -0.69
N ARG A 30 11.78 3.82 -1.27
CA ARG A 30 11.10 2.56 -1.02
C ARG A 30 11.89 1.51 -1.77
N PHE A 31 12.86 0.95 -1.10
CA PHE A 31 13.30 -0.40 -1.39
C PHE A 31 12.04 -1.26 -1.27
N GLY A 32 11.44 -1.56 -2.32
CA GLY A 32 10.27 -2.37 -2.24
C GLY A 32 9.36 -2.17 -3.43
N VAL A 33 9.47 -3.05 -4.35
CA VAL A 33 8.47 -3.40 -5.35
C VAL A 33 8.21 -2.31 -6.39
N PRO A 34 8.96 -2.30 -7.49
CA PRO A 34 8.75 -1.36 -8.61
C PRO A 34 7.49 -1.63 -9.43
N PHE A 35 6.48 -2.36 -8.92
CA PHE A 35 5.43 -2.97 -9.73
C PHE A 35 4.00 -2.54 -9.41
N ILE A 36 3.82 -1.30 -8.94
CA ILE A 36 2.51 -0.82 -8.47
C ILE A 36 1.53 -0.44 -9.60
N LYS A 37 1.93 -0.52 -10.87
CA LYS A 37 1.07 -0.02 -11.97
C LYS A 37 -0.20 -0.81 -12.23
N ASN A 38 -0.31 -2.06 -11.79
CA ASN A 38 -1.45 -2.93 -12.08
C ASN A 38 -1.91 -3.70 -10.83
N SER A 39 -2.13 -3.00 -9.73
CA SER A 39 -2.72 -3.58 -8.52
C SER A 39 -4.23 -3.37 -8.51
N PHE A 40 -4.94 -4.32 -7.93
CA PHE A 40 -6.32 -4.09 -7.50
C PHE A 40 -6.30 -3.41 -6.13
N VAL A 41 -7.07 -2.34 -5.96
CA VAL A 41 -7.11 -1.54 -4.72
C VAL A 41 -8.53 -1.56 -4.18
N SER A 42 -8.67 -1.92 -2.91
CA SER A 42 -9.94 -1.87 -2.18
C SER A 42 -9.77 -1.17 -0.83
N ARG A 43 -10.88 -0.77 -0.23
CA ARG A 43 -10.92 -0.11 1.08
C ARG A 43 -11.97 -0.78 1.95
N TYR A 44 -11.62 -0.99 3.21
CA TYR A 44 -12.46 -1.61 4.21
C TYR A 44 -12.60 -0.72 5.44
N GLU A 45 -13.81 -0.56 5.94
CA GLU A 45 -14.08 0.12 7.21
C GLU A 45 -13.79 -0.83 8.38
N ARG A 46 -12.53 -1.25 8.50
CA ARG A 46 -12.02 -2.22 9.48
C ARG A 46 -10.60 -1.86 9.88
N SER A 47 -10.17 -2.38 11.02
CA SER A 47 -8.77 -2.22 11.44
C SER A 47 -7.82 -3.01 10.53
N PRO A 48 -6.57 -2.54 10.36
CA PRO A 48 -5.57 -3.26 9.57
C PRO A 48 -5.34 -4.70 10.01
N ASP A 49 -5.40 -4.96 11.31
CA ASP A 49 -5.19 -6.29 11.87
C ASP A 49 -6.30 -7.26 11.47
N GLN A 50 -7.56 -6.81 11.53
CA GLN A 50 -8.70 -7.62 11.09
C GLN A 50 -8.63 -7.95 9.60
N VAL A 51 -8.30 -6.96 8.78
CA VAL A 51 -8.16 -7.15 7.34
C VAL A 51 -6.99 -8.06 7.00
N ARG A 52 -5.86 -7.89 7.70
CA ARG A 52 -4.68 -8.73 7.56
C ARG A 52 -4.98 -10.19 7.90
N GLU A 53 -5.66 -10.43 9.00
CA GLU A 53 -6.02 -11.79 9.40
C GLU A 53 -6.98 -12.46 8.42
N ALA A 54 -7.98 -11.71 7.92
CA ALA A 54 -8.86 -12.20 6.87
C ALA A 54 -8.07 -12.55 5.59
N ALA A 55 -7.14 -11.70 5.17
CA ALA A 55 -6.28 -11.94 4.01
C ALA A 55 -5.40 -13.19 4.21
N LEU A 56 -4.81 -13.38 5.39
CA LEU A 56 -4.03 -14.57 5.72
C LEU A 56 -4.86 -15.85 5.60
N LYS A 57 -6.08 -15.85 6.13
CA LYS A 57 -6.99 -17.00 6.03
C LYS A 57 -7.35 -17.34 4.58
N VAL A 58 -7.68 -16.30 3.78
CA VAL A 58 -8.01 -16.50 2.37
C VAL A 58 -6.83 -17.08 1.61
N LEU A 59 -5.65 -16.51 1.76
CA LEU A 59 -4.45 -16.98 1.07
C LEU A 59 -4.03 -18.38 1.50
N ALA A 60 -4.15 -18.71 2.80
CA ALA A 60 -3.86 -20.06 3.31
C ALA A 60 -4.84 -21.11 2.78
N THR A 61 -6.09 -20.72 2.47
CA THR A 61 -7.10 -21.63 1.90
C THR A 61 -6.91 -21.82 0.39
N GLN A 62 -6.49 -20.77 -0.33
CA GLN A 62 -6.39 -20.79 -1.78
C GLN A 62 -5.02 -21.22 -2.30
N GLY A 63 -3.99 -21.18 -1.47
CA GLY A 63 -2.65 -21.47 -1.91
C GLY A 63 -1.65 -21.68 -0.78
N GLN A 64 -0.40 -21.49 -1.09
CA GLN A 64 0.71 -21.64 -0.14
C GLN A 64 1.25 -20.26 0.23
N LEU A 65 1.22 -19.92 1.53
CA LEU A 65 1.85 -18.72 2.05
C LEU A 65 3.38 -18.82 1.86
N THR A 66 3.97 -17.79 1.27
CA THR A 66 5.41 -17.69 1.04
C THR A 66 6.07 -16.63 1.91
N MET A 67 5.33 -15.60 2.31
CA MET A 67 5.83 -14.53 3.17
C MET A 67 4.70 -13.92 4.02
N ASN A 68 5.02 -13.60 5.27
CA ASN A 68 4.16 -12.84 6.15
C ASN A 68 5.01 -11.79 6.87
N ASP A 69 5.16 -10.61 6.24
CA ASP A 69 5.94 -9.50 6.76
C ASP A 69 5.03 -8.51 7.48
N THR A 70 5.13 -8.50 8.81
CA THR A 70 4.36 -7.57 9.66
C THR A 70 4.93 -6.17 9.65
N VAL A 71 6.24 -6.01 9.44
CA VAL A 71 6.92 -4.71 9.45
C VAL A 71 6.52 -3.88 8.25
N ASN A 72 6.54 -4.49 7.06
CA ASN A 72 6.16 -3.83 5.82
C ASN A 72 4.67 -4.02 5.48
N SER A 73 3.91 -4.65 6.36
CA SER A 73 2.48 -4.93 6.17
C SER A 73 2.18 -5.68 4.87
N GLN A 74 3.04 -6.62 4.50
CA GLN A 74 2.94 -7.42 3.28
C GLN A 74 2.68 -8.89 3.58
N ILE A 75 1.86 -9.51 2.74
CA ILE A 75 1.60 -10.94 2.76
C ILE A 75 1.81 -11.43 1.34
N ALA A 76 2.56 -12.51 1.16
CA ALA A 76 2.71 -13.13 -0.14
C ALA A 76 2.33 -14.61 -0.08
N ALA A 77 1.74 -15.08 -1.17
CA ALA A 77 1.36 -16.48 -1.35
C ALA A 77 1.49 -16.89 -2.82
N ARG A 78 1.58 -18.17 -3.03
CA ARG A 78 1.51 -18.78 -4.37
C ARG A 78 0.17 -19.48 -4.53
N VAL A 79 -0.61 -19.03 -5.51
CA VAL A 79 -1.93 -19.55 -5.86
C VAL A 79 -1.91 -19.97 -7.33
N ASP A 80 -2.11 -21.26 -7.63
CA ASP A 80 -2.14 -21.80 -9.00
C ASP A 80 -0.99 -21.32 -9.90
N ASN A 81 0.26 -21.44 -9.45
CA ASN A 81 1.45 -20.96 -10.17
C ASN A 81 1.50 -19.44 -10.42
N ARG A 82 0.72 -18.66 -9.66
CA ARG A 82 0.75 -17.21 -9.66
C ARG A 82 1.28 -16.71 -8.32
N ASP A 83 2.10 -15.69 -8.38
CA ASP A 83 2.57 -15.00 -7.18
C ASP A 83 1.58 -13.90 -6.80
N VAL A 84 1.05 -13.99 -5.60
CA VAL A 84 0.11 -13.03 -5.03
C VAL A 84 0.81 -12.25 -3.94
N VAL A 85 0.73 -10.94 -3.97
CA VAL A 85 1.22 -10.05 -2.92
C VAL A 85 0.10 -9.12 -2.49
N ILE A 86 -0.18 -9.09 -1.20
CA ILE A 86 -1.17 -8.20 -0.59
C ILE A 86 -0.44 -7.24 0.34
N HIS A 87 -0.72 -5.96 0.18
CA HIS A 87 -0.27 -4.91 1.09
C HIS A 87 -1.47 -4.32 1.82
N VAL A 88 -1.40 -4.29 3.15
CA VAL A 88 -2.48 -3.80 4.02
C VAL A 88 -1.99 -2.55 4.72
N GLN A 89 -2.66 -1.42 4.54
CA GLN A 89 -2.26 -0.14 5.10
C GLN A 89 -3.45 0.62 5.67
N ALA A 90 -3.34 1.10 6.91
CA ALA A 90 -4.28 2.09 7.43
C ALA A 90 -4.10 3.41 6.67
N ILE A 91 -5.19 3.98 6.15
CA ILE A 91 -5.19 5.29 5.50
C ILE A 91 -5.83 6.37 6.35
N GLU A 92 -6.83 5.98 7.14
CA GLU A 92 -7.53 6.84 8.10
C GLU A 92 -7.92 6.02 9.33
N ALA A 93 -8.40 6.68 10.38
CA ALA A 93 -8.91 6.00 11.56
C ALA A 93 -10.07 5.07 11.19
N GLY A 94 -9.88 3.76 11.35
CA GLY A 94 -10.89 2.74 11.04
C GLY A 94 -11.03 2.40 9.55
N ILE A 95 -10.22 2.98 8.66
CA ILE A 95 -10.22 2.67 7.22
C ILE A 95 -8.88 2.07 6.80
N THR A 96 -8.95 0.89 6.24
CA THR A 96 -7.78 0.15 5.74
C THR A 96 -7.84 0.01 4.22
N GLU A 97 -6.75 0.37 3.57
CA GLU A 97 -6.56 0.14 2.14
C GLU A 97 -5.79 -1.17 1.91
N VAL A 98 -6.28 -1.95 0.99
CA VAL A 98 -5.66 -3.21 0.55
C VAL A 98 -5.27 -3.09 -0.90
N LYS A 99 -4.02 -3.37 -1.20
CA LYS A 99 -3.49 -3.46 -2.55
C LYS A 99 -3.11 -4.90 -2.85
N THR A 100 -3.72 -5.47 -3.85
CA THR A 100 -3.49 -6.85 -4.27
C THR A 100 -2.83 -6.90 -5.63
N TRP A 101 -1.66 -7.54 -5.72
CA TRP A 101 -0.98 -7.84 -6.96
C TRP A 101 -0.99 -9.32 -7.20
N VAL A 102 -1.29 -9.68 -8.42
CA VAL A 102 -1.18 -11.06 -8.88
C VAL A 102 -0.35 -11.09 -10.14
N ARG A 103 0.71 -11.88 -10.12
CA ARG A 103 1.61 -12.06 -11.26
C ARG A 103 1.60 -13.50 -11.70
N ASN A 104 1.40 -13.71 -12.99
CA ASN A 104 1.54 -15.02 -13.61
C ASN A 104 3.02 -15.33 -13.90
N LYS A 105 3.31 -16.59 -14.24
CA LYS A 105 4.68 -17.06 -14.55
C LYS A 105 5.35 -16.33 -15.73
N TRP A 106 4.58 -15.65 -16.55
CA TRP A 106 5.05 -14.89 -17.70
C TRP A 106 5.29 -13.41 -17.37
N GLY A 107 5.10 -13.01 -16.10
CA GLY A 107 5.27 -11.63 -15.64
C GLY A 107 4.07 -10.73 -15.87
N GLY A 108 3.00 -11.25 -16.48
CA GLY A 108 1.74 -10.51 -16.66
C GLY A 108 0.93 -10.40 -15.37
N THR A 109 0.11 -9.35 -15.27
CA THR A 109 -0.80 -9.13 -14.14
C THR A 109 -2.12 -9.85 -14.35
N ASP A 110 -2.63 -10.53 -13.33
CA ASP A 110 -3.95 -11.17 -13.33
C ASP A 110 -4.90 -10.41 -12.39
N LEU A 111 -5.59 -9.42 -12.93
CA LEU A 111 -6.56 -8.62 -12.16
C LEU A 111 -7.82 -9.41 -11.80
N ASN A 112 -8.16 -10.48 -12.54
CA ASN A 112 -9.33 -11.28 -12.23
C ASN A 112 -9.12 -12.08 -10.95
N LEU A 113 -7.96 -12.71 -10.81
CA LEU A 113 -7.61 -13.39 -9.57
C LEU A 113 -7.45 -12.40 -8.41
N ALA A 114 -6.89 -11.21 -8.66
CA ALA A 114 -6.79 -10.18 -7.62
C ALA A 114 -8.17 -9.76 -7.08
N ARG A 115 -9.17 -9.58 -7.95
CA ARG A 115 -10.56 -9.28 -7.57
C ARG A 115 -11.22 -10.42 -6.82
N GLU A 116 -10.98 -11.66 -7.24
CA GLU A 116 -11.55 -12.82 -6.56
C GLU A 116 -11.00 -12.96 -5.14
N ILE A 117 -9.69 -12.79 -4.96
CA ILE A 117 -9.06 -12.78 -3.63
C ILE A 117 -9.65 -11.67 -2.76
N ASP A 118 -9.78 -10.46 -3.30
CA ASP A 118 -10.36 -9.32 -2.57
C ASP A 118 -11.82 -9.60 -2.14
N LYS A 119 -12.63 -10.16 -3.03
CA LYS A 119 -13.99 -10.59 -2.70
C LYS A 119 -14.03 -11.63 -1.58
N GLN A 120 -13.10 -12.58 -1.59
CA GLN A 120 -13.00 -13.57 -0.52
C GLN A 120 -12.58 -12.93 0.81
N ILE A 121 -11.70 -11.95 0.80
CA ILE A 121 -11.34 -11.17 1.98
C ILE A 121 -12.57 -10.46 2.54
N ALA A 122 -13.34 -9.77 1.69
CA ALA A 122 -14.58 -9.11 2.08
C ALA A 122 -15.59 -10.07 2.72
N LEU A 123 -15.71 -11.28 2.21
CA LEU A 123 -16.61 -12.31 2.74
C LEU A 123 -16.12 -12.90 4.09
N GLN A 124 -14.82 -12.88 4.35
CA GLN A 124 -14.26 -13.37 5.62
C GLN A 124 -14.43 -12.36 6.77
N LEU A 125 -14.44 -11.07 6.48
CA LEU A 125 -14.52 -10.03 7.50
C LEU A 125 -15.78 -10.11 8.39
N PRO A 126 -17.01 -10.28 7.88
CA PRO A 126 -18.20 -10.44 8.70
C PRO A 126 -18.19 -11.72 9.57
N ARG A 127 -17.66 -12.81 9.04
CA ARG A 127 -17.58 -14.09 9.78
C ARG A 127 -16.64 -13.99 10.97
N TYR A 128 -15.56 -13.23 10.82
CA TYR A 128 -14.59 -13.01 11.88
C TYR A 128 -15.20 -12.25 13.07
N GLN A 129 -16.03 -11.23 12.81
CA GLN A 129 -16.71 -10.48 13.87
C GLN A 129 -17.70 -11.35 14.67
N THR A 130 -18.43 -12.22 14.01
CA THR A 130 -19.40 -13.10 14.66
C THR A 130 -18.72 -14.08 15.63
N GLN A 131 -17.49 -14.50 15.34
CA GLN A 131 -16.76 -15.41 16.24
C GLN A 131 -16.20 -14.71 17.48
N ILE A 132 -15.87 -13.43 17.40
CA ILE A 132 -15.38 -12.66 18.55
C ILE A 132 -16.53 -12.37 19.53
N GLU A 133 -17.71 -12.03 19.02
CA GLU A 133 -18.88 -11.79 19.86
C GLU A 133 -19.44 -13.05 20.55
N SER A 134 -19.30 -14.22 19.91
CA SER A 134 -19.75 -15.48 20.50
C SER A 134 -18.79 -16.08 21.52
N GLY A 135 -17.54 -15.63 21.57
CA GLY A 135 -16.52 -16.05 22.53
C GLY A 135 -16.51 -15.28 23.85
N GLY A 136 -17.36 -14.30 24.01
CA GLY A 136 -17.46 -13.40 25.17
C GLY A 136 -18.64 -13.68 26.10
N MET A 137 -18.88 -14.94 26.42
CA MET A 137 -19.72 -15.32 27.56
C MET A 137 -19.01 -16.31 28.47
#